data_c11e7246131034ce00fe5d0b4cec9b96
#
_entry.id   c11e7246131034ce00fe5d0b4cec9b96
#
_cell.length_a   1.000
_cell.length_b   1.000
_cell.length_c   1.000
_cell.angle_alpha   90.00
_cell.angle_beta   90.00
_cell.angle_gamma   90.00
#
_symmetry.space_group_name_H-M   'P 1'
#
loop_
_entity.id
_entity.type
_entity.pdbx_description
1 polymer ?
#
loop_
_entity_poly.entity_id
_entity_poly.type
_entity_poly.pdbx_seq_one_letter_code
_entity_poly.pdbx_strand_id
1 'polypeptide(L)'
;MVDNIYESDRLVREYLLFHYGSAEEILPWSDGPRGALGFAERCVSELLDLSCAEANTRALDVGCAVGRSSFELARHCREVTGIDSSRAFVASATRVGKEREVAYEFTIEGERTSPAVARLPQGVDPSRVSFEVGDAMALRADLGSFDVVLAANLLCRVPDPQKFLARLPALVRPGGQLLLTTPFTWLEDYTPREHWIGGRAGESSADALRALLSPHFALRAEKDLPFLIREHARKFQWSMAWGTRWVRK
;
A
#
# COMPACT_ATOMS: atom_id res chain seq x y z
N MET A 1 -18.62 2.14 17.62
CA MET A 1 -17.64 2.39 16.54
C MET A 1 -16.38 1.67 16.98
N VAL A 2 -15.88 0.72 16.20
CA VAL A 2 -14.59 0.11 16.48
C VAL A 2 -13.57 1.21 16.22
N ASP A 3 -12.75 1.57 17.24
CA ASP A 3 -11.70 2.56 17.08
C ASP A 3 -10.75 2.09 15.97
N ASN A 4 -10.57 2.94 14.96
CA ASN A 4 -9.65 2.64 13.88
C ASN A 4 -8.23 2.61 14.47
N ILE A 5 -7.65 1.43 14.61
CA ILE A 5 -6.32 1.24 15.20
C ILE A 5 -5.23 2.06 14.49
N TYR A 6 -5.43 2.34 13.19
CA TYR A 6 -4.51 3.14 12.36
C TYR A 6 -4.50 4.64 12.70
N GLU A 7 -5.38 5.10 13.61
CA GLU A 7 -5.33 6.45 14.18
C GLU A 7 -4.35 6.58 15.36
N SER A 8 -3.82 5.46 15.86
CA SER A 8 -2.91 5.50 17.01
C SER A 8 -1.52 6.01 16.65
N ASP A 9 -0.93 6.87 17.51
CA ASP A 9 0.44 7.36 17.36
C ASP A 9 1.46 6.22 17.21
N ARG A 10 1.22 5.11 17.88
CA ARG A 10 2.07 3.92 17.79
C ARG A 10 2.12 3.40 16.36
N LEU A 11 0.97 3.18 15.71
CA LEU A 11 0.94 2.67 14.35
C LEU A 11 1.44 3.69 13.33
N VAL A 12 1.21 4.99 13.55
CA VAL A 12 1.83 6.03 12.71
C VAL A 12 3.36 5.92 12.74
N ARG A 13 3.97 5.78 13.90
CA ARG A 13 5.43 5.63 14.05
C ARG A 13 5.95 4.34 13.42
N GLU A 14 5.24 3.23 13.61
CA GLU A 14 5.57 1.92 13.02
C GLU A 14 5.50 1.95 11.49
N TYR A 15 4.48 2.61 10.92
CA TYR A 15 4.36 2.77 9.47
C TYR A 15 5.35 3.79 8.89
N LEU A 16 5.70 4.86 9.62
CA LEU A 16 6.80 5.74 9.22
C LEU A 16 8.12 4.98 9.14
N LEU A 17 8.42 4.13 10.13
CA LEU A 17 9.60 3.27 10.10
C LEU A 17 9.54 2.28 8.92
N PHE A 18 8.42 1.59 8.73
CA PHE A 18 8.23 0.61 7.66
C PHE A 18 8.40 1.22 6.27
N HIS A 19 7.93 2.46 6.07
CA HIS A 19 7.92 3.15 4.78
C HIS A 19 9.19 3.94 4.49
N TYR A 20 9.83 4.51 5.51
CA TYR A 20 10.91 5.49 5.34
C TYR A 20 12.20 5.15 6.09
N GLY A 21 12.16 4.18 7.00
CA GLY A 21 13.33 3.80 7.78
C GLY A 21 14.45 3.25 6.89
N SER A 22 15.68 3.50 7.30
CA SER A 22 16.86 2.87 6.69
C SER A 22 16.87 1.36 6.94
N ALA A 23 17.67 0.64 6.17
CA ALA A 23 17.83 -0.80 6.36
C ALA A 23 18.27 -1.17 7.79
N GLU A 24 19.13 -0.36 8.39
CA GLU A 24 19.66 -0.54 9.75
C GLU A 24 18.61 -0.17 10.81
N GLU A 25 17.78 0.84 10.56
CA GLU A 25 16.69 1.20 11.46
C GLU A 25 15.58 0.12 11.45
N ILE A 26 15.25 -0.45 10.30
CA ILE A 26 14.24 -1.52 10.20
C ILE A 26 14.81 -2.85 10.70
N LEU A 27 15.99 -3.27 10.21
CA LEU A 27 16.61 -4.57 10.50
C LEU A 27 18.06 -4.38 10.98
N PRO A 28 18.28 -4.12 12.29
CA PRO A 28 19.59 -3.84 12.85
C PRO A 28 20.49 -5.09 12.96
N TRP A 29 19.95 -6.26 12.67
CA TRP A 29 20.66 -7.53 12.75
C TRP A 29 21.33 -7.86 11.42
N SER A 30 22.54 -8.47 11.46
CA SER A 30 23.22 -8.99 10.26
C SER A 30 22.40 -10.07 9.57
N ASP A 31 21.79 -10.92 10.39
CA ASP A 31 20.93 -12.01 9.91
C ASP A 31 19.46 -11.55 9.83
N GLY A 32 18.80 -11.96 8.75
CA GLY A 32 17.39 -11.63 8.58
C GLY A 32 17.02 -11.40 7.11
N PRO A 33 15.72 -11.23 6.82
CA PRO A 33 15.18 -11.16 5.49
C PRO A 33 15.41 -9.76 4.85
N ARG A 34 16.63 -9.36 4.55
CA ARG A 34 16.96 -8.06 3.94
C ARG A 34 16.23 -7.81 2.62
N GLY A 35 15.93 -8.85 1.85
CA GLY A 35 15.09 -8.74 0.64
C GLY A 35 13.64 -8.32 0.90
N ALA A 36 13.20 -8.25 2.17
CA ALA A 36 11.88 -7.79 2.56
C ALA A 36 11.81 -6.28 2.87
N LEU A 37 12.95 -5.58 2.82
CA LEU A 37 13.02 -4.14 3.05
C LEU A 37 12.50 -3.35 1.85
N GLY A 38 12.09 -2.10 2.07
CA GLY A 38 11.65 -1.20 1.00
C GLY A 38 10.35 -1.62 0.31
N PHE A 39 9.47 -2.33 0.98
CA PHE A 39 8.25 -2.90 0.37
C PHE A 39 7.38 -1.87 -0.34
N ALA A 40 7.12 -0.72 0.27
CA ALA A 40 6.28 0.33 -0.32
C ALA A 40 6.85 0.86 -1.67
N GLU A 41 8.17 0.96 -1.77
CA GLU A 41 8.88 1.30 -3.01
C GLU A 41 8.78 0.16 -4.04
N ARG A 42 9.00 -1.08 -3.58
CA ARG A 42 9.00 -2.26 -4.42
C ARG A 42 7.62 -2.60 -5.00
N CYS A 43 6.53 -2.25 -4.31
CA CYS A 43 5.19 -2.36 -4.87
C CYS A 43 5.03 -1.60 -6.19
N VAL A 44 5.78 -0.52 -6.37
CA VAL A 44 5.80 0.26 -7.61
C VAL A 44 6.91 -0.20 -8.54
N SER A 45 8.17 -0.16 -8.08
CA SER A 45 9.34 -0.42 -8.93
C SER A 45 9.39 -1.82 -9.53
N GLU A 46 8.76 -2.81 -8.88
CA GLU A 46 8.77 -4.21 -9.33
C GLU A 46 7.49 -4.65 -10.05
N LEU A 47 6.40 -3.88 -9.93
CA LEU A 47 5.12 -4.24 -10.56
C LEU A 47 4.73 -3.32 -11.71
N LEU A 48 5.05 -2.01 -11.63
CA LEU A 48 4.66 -1.04 -12.65
C LEU A 48 5.40 -1.31 -13.98
N ASP A 49 4.66 -1.37 -15.06
CA ASP A 49 5.21 -1.40 -16.41
C ASP A 49 5.38 0.02 -16.95
N LEU A 50 6.62 0.47 -17.02
CA LEU A 50 6.96 1.80 -17.49
C LEU A 50 6.82 1.97 -19.01
N SER A 51 6.75 0.87 -19.77
CA SER A 51 6.61 0.94 -21.24
C SER A 51 5.27 1.57 -21.67
N CYS A 52 4.29 1.58 -20.77
CA CYS A 52 2.97 2.15 -20.98
C CYS A 52 2.80 3.54 -20.30
N ALA A 53 3.87 4.12 -19.73
CA ALA A 53 3.82 5.41 -19.06
C ALA A 53 3.86 6.54 -20.09
N GLU A 54 2.76 7.30 -20.19
CA GLU A 54 2.65 8.50 -21.02
C GLU A 54 2.91 9.76 -20.18
N ALA A 55 3.21 10.90 -20.85
CA ALA A 55 3.52 12.17 -20.18
C ALA A 55 2.41 12.69 -19.24
N ASN A 56 1.17 12.23 -19.41
CA ASN A 56 -0.01 12.65 -18.65
C ASN A 56 -0.58 11.55 -17.74
N THR A 57 0.22 10.54 -17.39
CA THR A 57 -0.21 9.42 -16.56
C THR A 57 -0.72 9.89 -15.19
N ARG A 58 -1.93 9.45 -14.84
CA ARG A 58 -2.57 9.69 -13.54
C ARG A 58 -2.59 8.40 -12.72
N ALA A 59 -2.24 8.48 -11.46
CA ALA A 59 -2.26 7.31 -10.57
C ALA A 59 -3.14 7.53 -9.33
N LEU A 60 -3.73 6.44 -8.86
CA LEU A 60 -4.48 6.36 -7.60
C LEU A 60 -3.81 5.30 -6.71
N ASP A 61 -3.50 5.68 -5.47
CA ASP A 61 -2.98 4.79 -4.43
C ASP A 61 -4.05 4.63 -3.34
N VAL A 62 -4.75 3.49 -3.33
CA VAL A 62 -5.83 3.22 -2.37
C VAL A 62 -5.29 2.45 -1.17
N GLY A 63 -5.44 3.02 0.02
CA GLY A 63 -4.76 2.56 1.23
C GLY A 63 -3.30 3.02 1.24
N CYS A 64 -3.07 4.29 0.94
CA CYS A 64 -1.73 4.85 0.76
C CYS A 64 -0.89 4.94 2.04
N ALA A 65 -1.49 4.68 3.20
CA ALA A 65 -0.87 4.80 4.51
C ALA A 65 -0.12 6.16 4.66
N VAL A 66 1.17 6.12 5.03
CA VAL A 66 2.00 7.33 5.19
C VAL A 66 2.65 7.79 3.86
N GLY A 67 2.17 7.34 2.70
CA GLY A 67 2.39 7.94 1.39
C GLY A 67 3.64 7.52 0.62
N ARG A 68 4.47 6.58 1.09
CA ARG A 68 5.73 6.23 0.41
C ARG A 68 5.50 5.68 -1.00
N SER A 69 4.51 4.81 -1.21
CA SER A 69 4.16 4.27 -2.53
C SER A 69 3.64 5.35 -3.46
N SER A 70 2.84 6.30 -2.92
CA SER A 70 2.34 7.44 -3.71
C SER A 70 3.48 8.32 -4.21
N PHE A 71 4.50 8.59 -3.38
CA PHE A 71 5.69 9.32 -3.81
C PHE A 71 6.51 8.53 -4.84
N GLU A 72 6.54 7.21 -4.74
CA GLU A 72 7.23 6.40 -5.74
C GLU A 72 6.50 6.39 -7.08
N LEU A 73 5.15 6.35 -7.08
CA LEU A 73 4.33 6.55 -8.28
C LEU A 73 4.59 7.91 -8.94
N ALA A 74 4.81 8.97 -8.16
CA ALA A 74 5.08 10.32 -8.67
C ALA A 74 6.40 10.47 -9.43
N ARG A 75 7.31 9.49 -9.38
CA ARG A 75 8.47 9.43 -10.26
C ARG A 75 8.08 9.19 -11.71
N HIS A 76 6.97 8.51 -11.92
CA HIS A 76 6.53 7.99 -13.22
C HIS A 76 5.21 8.60 -13.69
N CYS A 77 4.43 9.17 -12.76
CA CYS A 77 3.12 9.73 -13.02
C CYS A 77 3.12 11.24 -12.83
N ARG A 78 2.36 11.94 -13.66
CA ARG A 78 2.19 13.40 -13.57
C ARG A 78 1.37 13.82 -12.36
N GLU A 79 0.36 13.03 -12.03
CA GLU A 79 -0.57 13.29 -10.94
C GLU A 79 -0.83 11.99 -10.16
N VAL A 80 -0.72 12.06 -8.85
CA VAL A 80 -0.98 10.94 -7.95
C VAL A 80 -1.94 11.38 -6.86
N THR A 81 -3.02 10.61 -6.69
CA THR A 81 -3.92 10.78 -5.56
C THR A 81 -3.74 9.60 -4.61
N GLY A 82 -3.32 9.87 -3.38
CA GLY A 82 -3.26 8.89 -2.29
C GLY A 82 -4.49 9.00 -1.41
N ILE A 83 -5.17 7.89 -1.16
CA ILE A 83 -6.37 7.83 -0.30
C ILE A 83 -6.14 6.83 0.83
N ASP A 84 -6.41 7.25 2.06
CA ASP A 84 -6.42 6.37 3.23
C ASP A 84 -7.54 6.75 4.19
N SER A 85 -8.09 5.78 4.90
CA SER A 85 -9.14 6.00 5.88
C SER A 85 -8.62 6.64 7.18
N SER A 86 -7.33 6.49 7.48
CA SER A 86 -6.69 7.09 8.64
C SER A 86 -6.32 8.55 8.39
N ARG A 87 -6.91 9.45 9.18
CA ARG A 87 -6.54 10.87 9.19
C ARG A 87 -5.09 11.08 9.62
N ALA A 88 -4.62 10.28 10.57
CA ALA A 88 -3.26 10.35 11.09
C ALA A 88 -2.22 9.94 10.03
N PHE A 89 -2.52 8.91 9.24
CA PHE A 89 -1.67 8.51 8.12
C PHE A 89 -1.65 9.58 7.02
N VAL A 90 -2.81 10.07 6.60
CA VAL A 90 -2.93 11.12 5.57
C VAL A 90 -2.21 12.40 6.01
N ALA A 91 -2.36 12.80 7.28
CA ALA A 91 -1.64 13.96 7.83
C ALA A 91 -0.12 13.75 7.78
N SER A 92 0.36 12.54 8.13
CA SER A 92 1.79 12.20 8.08
C SER A 92 2.32 12.20 6.66
N ALA A 93 1.61 11.61 5.70
CA ALA A 93 1.96 11.61 4.27
C ALA A 93 2.04 13.05 3.73
N THR A 94 1.05 13.89 4.04
CA THR A 94 1.00 15.30 3.65
C THR A 94 2.19 16.08 4.22
N ARG A 95 2.53 15.84 5.49
CA ARG A 95 3.70 16.47 6.13
C ARG A 95 5.01 16.09 5.45
N VAL A 96 5.21 14.80 5.14
CA VAL A 96 6.42 14.35 4.42
C VAL A 96 6.54 15.05 3.07
N GLY A 97 5.45 15.19 2.31
CA GLY A 97 5.46 15.92 1.05
C GLY A 97 5.79 17.41 1.21
N LYS A 98 5.23 18.07 2.22
CA LYS A 98 5.37 19.50 2.46
C LYS A 98 6.72 19.87 3.10
N GLU A 99 7.10 19.16 4.17
CA GLU A 99 8.29 19.48 4.99
C GLU A 99 9.56 18.82 4.45
N ARG A 100 9.43 17.80 3.59
CA ARG A 100 10.48 16.95 3.01
C ARG A 100 11.22 16.06 4.02
N GLU A 101 11.28 16.48 5.27
CA GLU A 101 11.85 15.74 6.40
C GLU A 101 10.91 15.87 7.60
N VAL A 102 10.50 14.75 8.17
CA VAL A 102 9.62 14.67 9.33
C VAL A 102 10.29 13.83 10.39
N ALA A 103 10.66 14.46 11.50
CA ALA A 103 11.19 13.75 12.66
C ALA A 103 10.10 12.91 13.32
N TYR A 104 10.45 11.69 13.70
CA TYR A 104 9.60 10.78 14.48
C TYR A 104 10.46 9.92 15.40
N GLU A 105 9.82 9.12 16.24
CA GLU A 105 10.48 8.14 17.07
C GLU A 105 9.87 6.75 16.83
N PHE A 106 10.67 5.71 16.93
CA PHE A 106 10.21 4.33 16.83
C PHE A 106 10.62 3.51 18.06
N THR A 107 9.82 2.50 18.38
CA THR A 107 10.00 1.69 19.58
C THR A 107 11.22 0.79 19.47
N ILE A 108 12.06 0.82 20.51
CA ILE A 108 13.18 -0.11 20.72
C ILE A 108 12.74 -1.26 21.65
N GLU A 109 12.21 -0.94 22.83
CA GLU A 109 11.64 -1.90 23.77
C GLU A 109 10.81 -1.17 24.82
N GLY A 110 9.65 -1.67 25.18
CA GLY A 110 8.77 -1.04 26.15
C GLY A 110 8.49 0.42 25.79
N GLU A 111 8.87 1.35 26.67
CA GLU A 111 8.72 2.80 26.45
C GLU A 111 9.96 3.45 25.81
N ARG A 112 11.05 2.69 25.62
CA ARG A 112 12.26 3.23 25.00
C ARG A 112 12.06 3.39 23.50
N THR A 113 12.39 4.56 22.99
CA THR A 113 12.33 4.91 21.58
C THR A 113 13.70 5.30 21.03
N SER A 114 13.82 5.38 19.72
CA SER A 114 14.96 5.94 19.00
C SER A 114 14.46 6.99 18.01
N PRO A 115 15.13 8.14 17.89
CA PRO A 115 14.77 9.13 16.90
C PRO A 115 15.10 8.65 15.49
N ALA A 116 14.27 9.06 14.53
CA ALA A 116 14.46 8.86 13.09
C ALA A 116 13.84 10.02 12.30
N VAL A 117 14.10 10.04 11.00
CA VAL A 117 13.57 11.05 10.09
C VAL A 117 13.00 10.40 8.85
N ALA A 118 11.69 10.56 8.64
CA ALA A 118 11.05 10.21 7.38
C ALA A 118 11.41 11.26 6.33
N ARG A 119 12.06 10.83 5.24
CA ARG A 119 12.51 11.74 4.18
C ARG A 119 11.74 11.51 2.89
N LEU A 120 11.31 12.62 2.26
CA LEU A 120 10.80 12.56 0.91
C LEU A 120 11.84 11.89 0.01
N PRO A 121 11.48 10.88 -0.81
CA PRO A 121 12.42 10.21 -1.68
C PRO A 121 13.11 11.18 -2.63
N GLN A 122 14.41 11.04 -2.80
CA GLN A 122 15.21 11.92 -3.65
C GLN A 122 14.70 11.88 -5.11
N GLY A 123 14.60 13.05 -5.74
CA GLY A 123 14.16 13.20 -7.14
C GLY A 123 12.64 13.13 -7.34
N VAL A 124 11.85 13.04 -6.26
CA VAL A 124 10.38 13.14 -6.34
C VAL A 124 9.94 14.60 -6.26
N ASP A 125 9.03 14.97 -7.15
CA ASP A 125 8.31 16.24 -7.09
C ASP A 125 7.03 16.05 -6.26
N PRO A 126 6.96 16.55 -5.02
CA PRO A 126 5.80 16.36 -4.16
C PRO A 126 4.56 17.13 -4.64
N SER A 127 4.71 18.12 -5.53
CA SER A 127 3.56 18.85 -6.09
C SER A 127 2.68 17.99 -6.99
N ARG A 128 3.19 16.84 -7.43
CA ARG A 128 2.44 15.83 -8.19
C ARG A 128 1.54 14.96 -7.34
N VAL A 129 1.68 15.00 -6.00
CA VAL A 129 0.96 14.10 -5.10
C VAL A 129 -0.01 14.88 -4.23
N SER A 130 -1.25 14.43 -4.22
CA SER A 130 -2.27 14.88 -3.28
C SER A 130 -2.71 13.73 -2.38
N PHE A 131 -2.99 14.04 -1.12
CA PHE A 131 -3.50 13.05 -0.16
C PHE A 131 -4.87 13.48 0.34
N GLU A 132 -5.80 12.53 0.43
CA GLU A 132 -7.14 12.75 0.95
C GLU A 132 -7.58 11.62 1.89
N VAL A 133 -8.35 11.98 2.90
CA VAL A 133 -8.98 10.99 3.80
C VAL A 133 -10.19 10.42 3.07
N GLY A 134 -10.22 9.10 2.93
CA GLY A 134 -11.33 8.42 2.25
C GLY A 134 -11.36 6.93 2.52
N ASP A 135 -12.56 6.38 2.51
CA ASP A 135 -12.80 4.95 2.70
C ASP A 135 -12.75 4.23 1.35
N ALA A 136 -11.93 3.18 1.25
CA ALA A 136 -11.85 2.32 0.06
C ALA A 136 -13.21 1.70 -0.31
N MET A 137 -14.10 1.50 0.68
CA MET A 137 -15.45 0.99 0.49
C MET A 137 -16.45 2.03 -0.02
N ALA A 138 -16.10 3.31 0.07
CA ALA A 138 -16.96 4.46 -0.26
C ALA A 138 -16.20 5.55 -1.01
N LEU A 139 -15.32 5.16 -1.94
CA LEU A 139 -14.59 6.11 -2.79
C LEU A 139 -15.57 7.01 -3.54
N ARG A 140 -15.33 8.32 -3.51
CA ARG A 140 -16.19 9.32 -4.15
C ARG A 140 -16.39 9.04 -5.65
N ALA A 141 -17.57 9.35 -6.16
CA ALA A 141 -17.95 8.97 -7.53
C ALA A 141 -17.21 9.82 -8.61
N ASP A 142 -16.78 11.02 -8.24
CA ASP A 142 -16.13 12.00 -9.13
C ASP A 142 -14.60 11.84 -9.22
N LEU A 143 -14.00 10.78 -8.65
CA LEU A 143 -12.58 10.47 -8.82
C LEU A 143 -12.18 10.32 -10.29
N GLY A 144 -13.10 9.87 -11.14
CA GLY A 144 -12.80 9.52 -12.51
C GLY A 144 -12.03 8.22 -12.65
N SER A 145 -11.26 8.08 -13.74
CA SER A 145 -10.43 6.91 -14.00
C SER A 145 -8.95 7.28 -14.09
N PHE A 146 -8.09 6.29 -13.81
CA PHE A 146 -6.66 6.42 -13.70
C PHE A 146 -5.94 5.47 -14.66
N ASP A 147 -4.73 5.84 -15.03
CA ASP A 147 -3.83 5.00 -15.82
C ASP A 147 -3.24 3.86 -14.99
N VAL A 148 -2.98 4.17 -13.71
CA VAL A 148 -2.43 3.25 -12.73
C VAL A 148 -3.26 3.32 -11.45
N VAL A 149 -3.69 2.17 -10.95
CA VAL A 149 -4.28 2.05 -9.60
C VAL A 149 -3.45 1.08 -8.80
N LEU A 150 -2.97 1.52 -7.65
CA LEU A 150 -2.26 0.68 -6.67
C LEU A 150 -3.18 0.41 -5.48
N ALA A 151 -3.20 -0.84 -5.02
CA ALA A 151 -3.82 -1.26 -3.76
C ALA A 151 -2.86 -2.24 -3.05
N ALA A 152 -1.98 -1.69 -2.21
CA ALA A 152 -0.93 -2.46 -1.55
C ALA A 152 -1.40 -2.97 -0.19
N ASN A 153 -1.51 -4.31 -0.05
CA ASN A 153 -1.92 -5.02 1.17
C ASN A 153 -3.26 -4.53 1.77
N LEU A 154 -4.11 -3.93 0.94
CA LEU A 154 -5.39 -3.38 1.35
C LEU A 154 -6.50 -4.45 1.41
N LEU A 155 -6.49 -5.42 0.47
CA LEU A 155 -7.62 -6.32 0.21
C LEU A 155 -8.08 -7.09 1.47
N CYS A 156 -7.15 -7.51 2.32
CA CYS A 156 -7.44 -8.22 3.57
C CYS A 156 -7.60 -7.27 4.79
N ARG A 157 -7.85 -5.99 4.54
CA ARG A 157 -8.05 -4.93 5.56
C ARG A 157 -9.36 -4.16 5.35
N VAL A 158 -10.15 -4.56 4.35
CA VAL A 158 -11.48 -3.99 4.09
C VAL A 158 -12.57 -4.96 4.51
N PRO A 159 -13.75 -4.47 4.94
CA PRO A 159 -14.83 -5.34 5.42
C PRO A 159 -15.49 -6.16 4.29
N ASP A 160 -15.45 -5.70 3.06
CA ASP A 160 -16.00 -6.39 1.89
C ASP A 160 -15.06 -6.25 0.68
N PRO A 161 -14.07 -7.14 0.57
CA PRO A 161 -13.11 -7.10 -0.54
C PRO A 161 -13.76 -7.32 -1.91
N GLN A 162 -14.86 -8.05 -2.02
CA GLN A 162 -15.54 -8.23 -3.30
C GLN A 162 -16.18 -6.92 -3.78
N LYS A 163 -16.80 -6.16 -2.88
CA LYS A 163 -17.33 -4.83 -3.19
C LYS A 163 -16.24 -3.86 -3.63
N PHE A 164 -15.07 -3.89 -2.95
CA PHE A 164 -13.91 -3.12 -3.37
C PHE A 164 -13.44 -3.51 -4.78
N LEU A 165 -13.26 -4.81 -5.05
CA LEU A 165 -12.84 -5.30 -6.37
C LEU A 165 -13.84 -4.93 -7.48
N ALA A 166 -15.14 -4.97 -7.21
CA ALA A 166 -16.16 -4.58 -8.17
C ALA A 166 -16.09 -3.09 -8.58
N ARG A 167 -15.46 -2.25 -7.75
CA ARG A 167 -15.24 -0.82 -8.06
C ARG A 167 -14.07 -0.59 -9.00
N LEU A 168 -13.04 -1.45 -9.00
CA LEU A 168 -11.79 -1.27 -9.75
C LEU A 168 -11.97 -1.09 -11.25
N PRO A 169 -12.88 -1.79 -11.95
CA PRO A 169 -13.11 -1.58 -13.38
C PRO A 169 -13.52 -0.15 -13.76
N ALA A 170 -14.16 0.59 -12.87
CA ALA A 170 -14.51 1.99 -13.10
C ALA A 170 -13.37 2.96 -12.74
N LEU A 171 -12.39 2.52 -11.93
CA LEU A 171 -11.25 3.33 -11.51
C LEU A 171 -10.05 3.20 -12.46
N VAL A 172 -9.89 2.05 -13.12
CA VAL A 172 -8.80 1.81 -14.07
C VAL A 172 -9.32 2.04 -15.50
N ARG A 173 -8.72 2.94 -16.27
CA ARG A 173 -9.10 3.15 -17.67
C ARG A 173 -8.83 1.88 -18.52
N PRO A 174 -9.53 1.67 -19.65
CA PRO A 174 -9.14 0.63 -20.61
C PRO A 174 -7.66 0.75 -20.98
N GLY A 175 -6.92 -0.36 -20.95
CA GLY A 175 -5.47 -0.39 -21.14
C GLY A 175 -4.64 0.05 -19.91
N GLY A 176 -5.27 0.60 -18.88
CA GLY A 176 -4.59 1.00 -17.63
C GLY A 176 -4.18 -0.18 -16.77
N GLN A 177 -3.32 0.07 -15.80
CA GLN A 177 -2.73 -0.93 -14.93
C GLN A 177 -3.34 -0.93 -13.53
N LEU A 178 -3.65 -2.11 -13.02
CA LEU A 178 -3.96 -2.35 -11.61
C LEU A 178 -2.77 -3.09 -10.99
N LEU A 179 -2.13 -2.48 -10.00
CA LEU A 179 -1.09 -3.07 -9.18
C LEU A 179 -1.73 -3.47 -7.85
N LEU A 180 -1.72 -4.74 -7.53
CA LEU A 180 -2.35 -5.25 -6.32
C LEU A 180 -1.40 -6.17 -5.58
N THR A 181 -1.19 -5.91 -4.29
CA THR A 181 -0.46 -6.83 -3.42
C THR A 181 -1.36 -7.30 -2.27
N THR A 182 -1.20 -8.53 -1.85
CA THR A 182 -1.93 -9.06 -0.70
C THR A 182 -1.22 -10.27 -0.11
N PRO A 183 -1.05 -10.33 1.23
CA PRO A 183 -0.55 -11.53 1.91
C PRO A 183 -1.66 -12.54 2.19
N PHE A 184 -2.91 -12.27 1.78
CA PHE A 184 -4.09 -13.08 2.10
C PHE A 184 -4.25 -13.37 3.60
N THR A 185 -3.79 -12.46 4.45
CA THR A 185 -3.94 -12.58 5.92
C THR A 185 -5.37 -12.17 6.30
N TRP A 186 -6.29 -13.10 6.14
CA TRP A 186 -7.68 -12.91 6.52
C TRP A 186 -7.83 -12.93 8.04
N LEU A 187 -8.39 -11.87 8.60
CA LEU A 187 -8.69 -11.72 10.03
C LEU A 187 -10.11 -11.19 10.16
N GLU A 188 -10.92 -11.82 11.01
CA GLU A 188 -12.31 -11.46 11.20
C GLU A 188 -12.51 -10.06 11.79
N ASP A 189 -11.48 -9.52 12.47
CA ASP A 189 -11.45 -8.13 12.95
C ASP A 189 -11.54 -7.10 11.81
N TYR A 190 -11.11 -7.44 10.60
CA TYR A 190 -11.16 -6.56 9.43
C TYR A 190 -12.19 -7.01 8.38
N THR A 191 -12.19 -8.29 8.07
CA THR A 191 -13.01 -8.88 7.02
C THR A 191 -13.82 -10.02 7.61
N PRO A 192 -15.15 -9.91 7.73
CA PRO A 192 -15.99 -11.02 8.15
C PRO A 192 -15.72 -12.27 7.29
N ARG A 193 -15.74 -13.45 7.91
CA ARG A 193 -15.35 -14.70 7.26
C ARG A 193 -16.14 -15.01 5.98
N GLU A 194 -17.41 -14.65 5.94
CA GLU A 194 -18.28 -14.80 4.78
C GLU A 194 -17.83 -13.96 3.57
N HIS A 195 -17.06 -12.89 3.79
CA HIS A 195 -16.53 -12.01 2.75
C HIS A 195 -15.11 -12.37 2.30
N TRP A 196 -14.47 -13.38 2.90
CA TRP A 196 -13.13 -13.78 2.47
C TRP A 196 -13.14 -14.25 1.01
N ILE A 197 -12.17 -13.82 0.26
CA ILE A 197 -11.94 -14.27 -1.11
C ILE A 197 -11.05 -15.51 -1.05
N GLY A 198 -11.66 -16.69 -1.13
CA GLY A 198 -10.97 -17.96 -0.90
C GLY A 198 -10.43 -18.09 0.53
N GLY A 199 -9.37 -18.88 0.69
CA GLY A 199 -8.76 -19.15 2.02
C GLY A 199 -9.61 -20.08 2.89
N ARG A 200 -10.57 -20.77 2.29
CA ARG A 200 -11.38 -21.82 2.92
C ARG A 200 -10.88 -23.20 2.50
N ALA A 201 -11.38 -24.24 3.14
CA ALA A 201 -11.00 -25.60 2.78
C ALA A 201 -11.24 -25.88 1.29
N GLY A 202 -10.17 -26.20 0.57
CA GLY A 202 -10.21 -26.50 -0.85
C GLY A 202 -10.25 -25.29 -1.79
N GLU A 203 -10.21 -24.06 -1.29
CA GLU A 203 -10.28 -22.85 -2.11
C GLU A 203 -9.06 -21.95 -1.90
N SER A 204 -8.25 -21.76 -2.94
CA SER A 204 -7.12 -20.84 -2.96
C SER A 204 -7.58 -19.38 -3.07
N SER A 205 -7.09 -18.50 -2.20
CA SER A 205 -7.35 -17.06 -2.33
C SER A 205 -6.81 -16.48 -3.62
N ALA A 206 -5.67 -16.94 -4.10
CA ALA A 206 -5.08 -16.47 -5.36
C ALA A 206 -5.97 -16.85 -6.56
N ASP A 207 -6.49 -18.09 -6.59
CA ASP A 207 -7.34 -18.54 -7.69
C ASP A 207 -8.72 -17.85 -7.66
N ALA A 208 -9.30 -17.67 -6.47
CA ALA A 208 -10.55 -16.93 -6.31
C ALA A 208 -10.39 -15.46 -6.75
N LEU A 209 -9.28 -14.82 -6.39
CA LEU A 209 -8.99 -13.44 -6.83
C LEU A 209 -8.76 -13.35 -8.35
N ARG A 210 -8.06 -14.33 -8.95
CA ARG A 210 -7.93 -14.42 -10.42
C ARG A 210 -9.30 -14.54 -11.09
N ALA A 211 -10.16 -15.39 -10.58
CA ALA A 211 -11.50 -15.57 -11.11
C ALA A 211 -12.34 -14.27 -11.06
N LEU A 212 -12.27 -13.54 -9.96
CA LEU A 212 -12.99 -12.27 -9.78
C LEU A 212 -12.47 -11.14 -10.70
N LEU A 213 -11.17 -11.06 -10.93
CA LEU A 213 -10.58 -10.00 -11.75
C LEU A 213 -10.61 -10.31 -13.26
N SER A 214 -10.54 -11.59 -13.65
CA SER A 214 -10.40 -12.00 -15.04
C SER A 214 -11.51 -11.53 -16.01
N PRO A 215 -12.76 -11.29 -15.62
CA PRO A 215 -13.77 -10.72 -16.53
C PRO A 215 -13.38 -9.33 -17.06
N HIS A 216 -12.71 -8.53 -16.25
CA HIS A 216 -12.39 -7.13 -16.54
C HIS A 216 -10.91 -6.83 -16.77
N PHE A 217 -10.03 -7.70 -16.30
CA PHE A 217 -8.58 -7.52 -16.32
C PHE A 217 -7.86 -8.74 -16.88
N ALA A 218 -6.71 -8.50 -17.48
CA ALA A 218 -5.77 -9.54 -17.89
C ALA A 218 -4.54 -9.51 -16.97
N LEU A 219 -4.23 -10.61 -16.29
CA LEU A 219 -3.01 -10.75 -15.50
C LEU A 219 -1.79 -10.67 -16.43
N ARG A 220 -0.82 -9.82 -16.13
CA ARG A 220 0.38 -9.61 -16.96
C ARG A 220 1.68 -9.95 -16.25
N ALA A 221 1.70 -9.80 -14.93
CA ALA A 221 2.84 -10.22 -14.12
C ALA A 221 2.36 -10.60 -12.72
N GLU A 222 3.08 -11.52 -12.11
CA GLU A 222 2.91 -11.89 -10.72
C GLU A 222 4.26 -12.25 -10.10
N LYS A 223 4.41 -11.99 -8.81
CA LYS A 223 5.58 -12.37 -8.04
C LYS A 223 5.33 -12.33 -6.55
N ASP A 224 6.15 -13.04 -5.81
CA ASP A 224 6.19 -12.93 -4.36
C ASP A 224 7.00 -11.70 -3.94
N LEU A 225 6.39 -10.87 -3.11
CA LEU A 225 6.98 -9.66 -2.55
C LEU A 225 7.05 -9.79 -1.02
N PRO A 226 8.21 -10.16 -0.46
CA PRO A 226 8.37 -10.19 0.98
C PRO A 226 8.32 -8.78 1.57
N PHE A 227 7.79 -8.66 2.79
CA PHE A 227 7.83 -7.43 3.57
C PHE A 227 8.12 -7.70 5.04
N LEU A 228 8.69 -6.70 5.70
CA LEU A 228 9.10 -6.76 7.09
C LEU A 228 8.64 -5.52 7.84
N ILE A 229 7.73 -5.70 8.79
CA ILE A 229 7.31 -4.65 9.72
C ILE A 229 8.02 -4.90 11.05
N ARG A 230 8.75 -3.88 11.54
CA ARG A 230 9.39 -3.92 12.85
C ARG A 230 8.45 -3.33 13.89
N GLU A 231 8.03 -4.15 14.87
CA GLU A 231 7.27 -3.68 16.03
C GLU A 231 8.19 -3.09 17.11
N HIS A 232 9.33 -3.76 17.36
CA HIS A 232 10.41 -3.30 18.24
C HIS A 232 11.72 -4.01 17.90
N ALA A 233 12.82 -3.77 18.64
CA ALA A 233 14.16 -4.25 18.29
C ALA A 233 14.29 -5.77 18.14
N ARG A 234 13.40 -6.54 18.77
CA ARG A 234 13.46 -8.02 18.80
C ARG A 234 12.17 -8.69 18.28
N LYS A 235 11.23 -7.91 17.73
CA LYS A 235 9.97 -8.44 17.19
C LYS A 235 9.65 -7.86 15.84
N PHE A 236 9.44 -8.74 14.89
CA PHE A 236 9.19 -8.42 13.50
C PHE A 236 8.04 -9.25 12.95
N GLN A 237 7.24 -8.65 12.09
CA GLN A 237 6.29 -9.36 11.23
C GLN A 237 6.94 -9.50 9.85
N TRP A 238 7.40 -10.70 9.53
CA TRP A 238 7.83 -11.04 8.18
C TRP A 238 6.70 -11.77 7.46
N SER A 239 6.35 -11.28 6.28
CA SER A 239 5.24 -11.83 5.51
C SER A 239 5.58 -11.83 4.03
N MET A 240 4.85 -12.64 3.26
CA MET A 240 4.95 -12.72 1.82
C MET A 240 3.66 -12.22 1.18
N ALA A 241 3.71 -11.13 0.45
CA ALA A 241 2.58 -10.68 -0.35
C ALA A 241 2.66 -11.24 -1.77
N TRP A 242 1.54 -11.69 -2.28
CA TRP A 242 1.40 -11.95 -3.71
C TRP A 242 1.19 -10.62 -4.43
N GLY A 243 2.19 -10.18 -5.17
CA GLY A 243 2.17 -8.97 -5.99
C GLY A 243 1.75 -9.29 -7.42
N THR A 244 0.82 -8.52 -7.96
CA THR A 244 0.26 -8.74 -9.29
C THR A 244 0.10 -7.45 -10.06
N ARG A 245 0.31 -7.52 -11.36
CA ARG A 245 -0.03 -6.47 -12.32
C ARG A 245 -1.07 -6.97 -13.31
N TRP A 246 -2.15 -6.23 -13.40
CA TRP A 246 -3.26 -6.49 -14.30
C TRP A 246 -3.43 -5.34 -15.27
N VAL A 247 -3.87 -5.63 -16.49
CA VAL A 247 -4.22 -4.61 -17.48
C VAL A 247 -5.73 -4.67 -17.74
N ARG A 248 -6.39 -3.52 -17.67
CA ARG A 248 -7.82 -3.38 -17.94
C ARG A 248 -8.11 -3.69 -19.41
N LYS A 249 -9.08 -4.59 -19.65
CA LYS A 249 -9.56 -4.96 -20.99
C LYS A 249 -10.35 -3.84 -21.64
#